data_5ab3e1db52311b1f823684cffbe2e9ce
#
_entry.id   5ab3e1db52311b1f823684cffbe2e9ce
#
_cell.length_a   1.000
_cell.length_b   1.000
_cell.length_c   1.000
_cell.angle_alpha   90.00
_cell.angle_beta   90.00
_cell.angle_gamma   90.00
#
_symmetry.space_group_name_H-M   'P 1'
#
loop_
_entity.id
_entity.type
_entity.pdbx_description
1 polymer ?
#
loop_
_entity_poly.entity_id
_entity_poly.type
_entity_poly.pdbx_seq_one_letter_code
_entity_poly.pdbx_strand_id
1 'polypeptide(L)'
;MKEKFQQLIKMLQLFDVRFMDSHESVLCLPDNLALGKEIAIESGQAFAKEDPVVKEDSIFFRVKYVFKFLCAKKAYFKTEYVVMISFKSKDVQKASELLKDEELKKFFVEKQLNRTLWTILRGTIMDAFNRHSLPPVQLPWII
;
A
#
# COMPACT_ATOMS: atom_id res chain seq x y z
N MET A 1 10.88 -21.18 6.31
CA MET A 1 10.00 -20.05 6.02
C MET A 1 9.52 -20.01 4.56
N LYS A 2 10.39 -20.28 3.62
CA LYS A 2 10.05 -20.26 2.18
C LYS A 2 8.90 -21.20 1.83
N GLU A 3 8.91 -22.42 2.37
CA GLU A 3 7.87 -23.41 2.14
C GLU A 3 6.53 -22.96 2.72
N LYS A 4 6.54 -22.39 3.94
CA LYS A 4 5.33 -21.86 4.57
C LYS A 4 4.76 -20.68 3.78
N PHE A 5 5.62 -19.83 3.24
CA PHE A 5 5.20 -18.70 2.42
C PHE A 5 4.51 -19.19 1.14
N GLN A 6 5.10 -20.15 0.44
CA GLN A 6 4.49 -20.73 -0.76
C GLN A 6 3.16 -21.42 -0.45
N GLN A 7 3.09 -22.11 0.68
CA GLN A 7 1.86 -22.74 1.14
C GLN A 7 0.77 -21.70 1.38
N LEU A 8 1.13 -20.59 2.04
CA LEU A 8 0.21 -19.50 2.31
C LEU A 8 -0.31 -18.87 1.01
N ILE A 9 0.58 -18.57 0.06
CA ILE A 9 0.22 -17.98 -1.23
C ILE A 9 -0.75 -18.86 -2.00
N LYS A 10 -0.55 -20.19 -1.97
CA LYS A 10 -1.44 -21.11 -2.66
C LYS A 10 -2.83 -21.18 -2.03
N MET A 11 -2.94 -20.89 -0.73
CA MET A 11 -4.21 -20.91 -0.01
C MET A 11 -5.02 -19.63 -0.16
N LEU A 12 -4.38 -18.53 -0.52
CA LEU A 12 -5.02 -17.22 -0.56
C LEU A 12 -5.32 -16.80 -2.00
N GLN A 13 -6.53 -16.33 -2.22
CA GLN A 13 -6.95 -15.74 -3.48
C GLN A 13 -7.38 -14.29 -3.23
N LEU A 14 -6.77 -13.35 -3.95
CA LEU A 14 -7.18 -11.96 -3.86
C LEU A 14 -8.64 -11.82 -4.27
N PHE A 15 -9.45 -11.24 -3.39
CA PHE A 15 -10.87 -11.09 -3.62
C PHE A 15 -11.28 -9.64 -3.87
N ASP A 16 -10.81 -8.71 -3.03
CA ASP A 16 -11.24 -7.32 -3.13
C ASP A 16 -10.16 -6.38 -2.58
N VAL A 17 -10.06 -5.21 -3.20
CA VAL A 17 -9.25 -4.09 -2.72
C VAL A 17 -10.17 -2.88 -2.67
N ARG A 18 -10.34 -2.29 -1.49
CA ARG A 18 -11.26 -1.18 -1.30
C ARG A 18 -10.56 -0.04 -0.59
N PHE A 19 -10.66 1.15 -1.18
CA PHE A 19 -10.21 2.37 -0.54
C PHE A 19 -11.27 2.82 0.45
N MET A 20 -10.92 2.80 1.74
CA MET A 20 -11.83 3.18 2.82
C MET A 20 -11.78 4.67 3.08
N ASP A 21 -10.64 5.30 2.79
CA ASP A 21 -10.44 6.73 2.97
C ASP A 21 -9.32 7.21 2.05
N SER A 22 -9.43 8.44 1.58
CA SER A 22 -8.45 9.05 0.67
C SER A 22 -8.34 10.54 0.97
N HIS A 23 -7.12 11.01 1.21
CA HIS A 23 -6.83 12.42 1.43
C HIS A 23 -5.64 12.83 0.58
N GLU A 24 -5.80 13.94 -0.14
CA GLU A 24 -4.77 14.51 -1.00
C GLU A 24 -4.68 16.01 -0.73
N SER A 25 -3.48 16.50 -0.42
CA SER A 25 -3.29 17.90 -0.05
C SER A 25 -2.08 18.50 -0.74
N VAL A 26 -2.29 19.62 -1.43
CA VAL A 26 -1.19 20.45 -1.92
C VAL A 26 -0.76 21.35 -0.76
N LEU A 27 0.48 21.18 -0.30
CA LEU A 27 1.02 21.91 0.85
C LEU A 27 1.62 23.23 0.44
N CYS A 28 2.30 23.25 -0.72
CA CYS A 28 2.84 24.46 -1.33
C CYS A 28 3.17 24.16 -2.79
N LEU A 29 3.49 25.21 -3.56
CA LEU A 29 3.85 25.06 -4.98
C LEU A 29 5.23 25.69 -5.19
N PRO A 30 6.31 24.90 -5.15
CA PRO A 30 7.66 25.42 -5.40
C PRO A 30 7.81 25.95 -6.83
N ASP A 31 8.57 27.03 -7.00
CA ASP A 31 8.76 27.68 -8.30
C ASP A 31 9.40 26.78 -9.35
N ASN A 32 10.29 25.88 -8.93
CA ASN A 32 11.01 24.99 -9.82
C ASN A 32 10.38 23.59 -9.93
N LEU A 33 9.13 23.43 -9.51
CA LEU A 33 8.47 22.12 -9.51
C LEU A 33 8.37 21.52 -10.91
N ALA A 34 8.07 22.34 -11.92
CA ALA A 34 7.94 21.89 -13.30
C ALA A 34 9.23 21.32 -13.90
N LEU A 35 10.39 21.64 -13.32
CA LEU A 35 11.67 21.12 -13.78
C LEU A 35 11.95 19.71 -13.31
N GLY A 36 11.18 19.21 -12.34
CA GLY A 36 11.32 17.85 -11.81
C GLY A 36 12.62 17.58 -11.10
N LYS A 37 13.38 18.63 -10.73
CA LYS A 37 14.67 18.49 -10.05
C LYS A 37 14.47 18.33 -8.54
N GLU A 38 15.35 17.54 -7.93
CA GLU A 38 15.37 17.33 -6.48
C GLU A 38 14.05 16.83 -5.91
N ILE A 39 13.32 16.03 -6.71
CA ILE A 39 12.07 15.42 -6.25
C ILE A 39 12.40 14.16 -5.46
N ALA A 40 11.85 14.06 -4.27
CA ALA A 40 11.98 12.89 -3.41
C ALA A 40 10.61 12.43 -2.93
N ILE A 41 10.51 11.15 -2.60
CA ILE A 41 9.28 10.53 -2.10
C ILE A 41 9.58 9.91 -0.75
N GLU A 42 8.82 10.31 0.27
CA GLU A 42 8.84 9.64 1.57
C GLU A 42 7.56 8.84 1.72
N SER A 43 7.68 7.60 2.17
CA SER A 43 6.52 6.73 2.36
C SER A 43 6.47 6.19 3.78
N GLY A 44 5.24 6.00 4.28
CA GLY A 44 5.00 5.39 5.57
C GLY A 44 3.83 4.43 5.46
N GLN A 45 3.81 3.44 6.35
CA GLN A 45 2.80 2.40 6.36
C GLN A 45 2.41 2.07 7.79
N ALA A 46 1.11 1.86 8.03
CA ALA A 46 0.60 1.44 9.33
C ALA A 46 -0.51 0.42 9.15
N PHE A 47 -0.55 -0.58 10.02
CA PHE A 47 -1.58 -1.62 10.03
C PHE A 47 -2.51 -1.44 11.22
N ALA A 48 -3.77 -1.88 11.08
CA ALA A 48 -4.68 -1.98 12.20
C ALA A 48 -4.17 -3.02 13.21
N LYS A 49 -4.40 -2.78 14.51
CA LYS A 49 -3.90 -3.68 15.58
C LYS A 49 -4.47 -5.08 15.47
N GLU A 50 -5.70 -5.22 14.99
CA GLU A 50 -6.38 -6.51 14.87
C GLU A 50 -6.05 -7.25 13.57
N ASP A 51 -5.19 -6.69 12.72
CA ASP A 51 -4.86 -7.33 11.46
C ASP A 51 -4.02 -8.59 11.65
N PRO A 52 -4.29 -9.63 10.87
CA PRO A 52 -5.43 -9.79 9.98
C PRO A 52 -6.72 -10.15 10.73
N VAL A 53 -7.85 -9.70 10.20
CA VAL A 53 -9.17 -10.05 10.72
C VAL A 53 -9.73 -11.18 9.86
N VAL A 54 -10.21 -12.24 10.51
CA VAL A 54 -10.78 -13.39 9.84
C VAL A 54 -12.30 -13.35 10.01
N LYS A 55 -13.03 -13.47 8.90
CA LYS A 55 -14.48 -13.51 8.92
C LYS A 55 -14.95 -14.46 7.81
N GLU A 56 -15.68 -15.52 8.19
CA GLU A 56 -16.14 -16.57 7.28
C GLU A 56 -14.96 -17.20 6.54
N ASP A 57 -14.91 -17.13 5.22
CA ASP A 57 -13.85 -17.70 4.39
C ASP A 57 -12.82 -16.65 3.96
N SER A 58 -12.83 -15.49 4.60
CA SER A 58 -12.03 -14.34 4.17
C SER A 58 -11.09 -13.84 5.26
N ILE A 59 -9.95 -13.31 4.82
CA ILE A 59 -8.95 -12.68 5.66
C ILE A 59 -8.79 -11.24 5.17
N PHE A 60 -8.90 -10.27 6.10
CA PHE A 60 -8.87 -8.85 5.80
C PHE A 60 -7.66 -8.19 6.43
N PHE A 61 -6.99 -7.33 5.65
CA PHE A 61 -5.96 -6.42 6.15
C PHE A 61 -6.41 -5.00 5.90
N ARG A 62 -6.23 -4.13 6.90
CA ARG A 62 -6.46 -2.69 6.74
C ARG A 62 -5.12 -1.99 6.88
N VAL A 63 -4.72 -1.27 5.84
CA VAL A 63 -3.40 -0.64 5.76
C VAL A 63 -3.58 0.84 5.45
N LYS A 64 -2.88 1.69 6.20
CA LYS A 64 -2.79 3.12 5.89
C LYS A 64 -1.44 3.38 5.24
N TYR A 65 -1.48 4.04 4.08
CA TYR A 65 -0.29 4.48 3.37
C TYR A 65 -0.25 6.00 3.37
N VAL A 66 0.92 6.53 3.63
CA VAL A 66 1.19 7.97 3.56
C VAL A 66 2.35 8.17 2.61
N PHE A 67 2.17 9.06 1.63
CA PHE A 67 3.23 9.44 0.70
C PHE A 67 3.39 10.95 0.75
N LYS A 68 4.63 11.40 0.96
CA LYS A 68 4.98 12.81 0.89
C LYS A 68 5.91 13.01 -0.29
N PHE A 69 5.61 14.01 -1.09
CA PHE A 69 6.43 14.38 -2.25
C PHE A 69 7.12 15.69 -1.92
N LEU A 70 8.46 15.68 -2.05
CA LEU A 70 9.29 16.79 -1.68
C LEU A 70 10.01 17.34 -2.91
N CYS A 71 10.16 18.66 -2.97
CA CYS A 71 10.96 19.35 -3.96
C CYS A 71 11.97 20.21 -3.21
N ALA A 72 13.27 20.00 -3.48
CA ALA A 72 14.34 20.69 -2.75
C ALA A 72 14.17 20.56 -1.23
N LYS A 73 13.88 19.33 -0.77
CA LYS A 73 13.69 18.94 0.65
C LYS A 73 12.46 19.55 1.32
N LYS A 74 11.58 20.21 0.57
CA LYS A 74 10.35 20.78 1.10
C LYS A 74 9.14 19.99 0.58
N ALA A 75 8.29 19.52 1.47
CA ALA A 75 7.08 18.80 1.09
C ALA A 75 6.10 19.72 0.38
N TYR A 76 5.64 19.33 -0.81
CA TYR A 76 4.69 20.12 -1.58
C TYR A 76 3.36 19.39 -1.80
N PHE A 77 3.35 18.08 -1.70
CA PHE A 77 2.14 17.27 -1.88
C PHE A 77 2.15 16.08 -0.94
N LYS A 78 1.01 15.79 -0.36
CA LYS A 78 0.85 14.67 0.57
C LYS A 78 -0.41 13.89 0.20
N THR A 79 -0.29 12.57 0.16
CA THR A 79 -1.43 11.67 -0.03
C THR A 79 -1.51 10.68 1.11
N GLU A 80 -2.73 10.38 1.55
CA GLU A 80 -3.00 9.37 2.57
C GLU A 80 -4.13 8.48 2.09
N TYR A 81 -3.91 7.18 2.14
CA TYR A 81 -4.92 6.20 1.72
C TYR A 81 -5.07 5.13 2.79
N VAL A 82 -6.31 4.86 3.17
CA VAL A 82 -6.64 3.70 3.99
C VAL A 82 -7.28 2.67 3.07
N VAL A 83 -6.62 1.53 2.94
CA VAL A 83 -7.01 0.48 2.02
C VAL A 83 -7.35 -0.78 2.80
N MET A 84 -8.49 -1.39 2.47
CA MET A 84 -8.82 -2.72 2.96
C MET A 84 -8.61 -3.70 1.82
N ILE A 85 -7.75 -4.69 2.05
CA ILE A 85 -7.52 -5.78 1.09
C ILE A 85 -8.00 -7.08 1.70
N SER A 86 -8.74 -7.86 0.92
CA SER A 86 -9.29 -9.12 1.39
C SER A 86 -8.89 -10.27 0.48
N PHE A 87 -8.66 -11.41 1.11
CA PHE A 87 -8.33 -12.67 0.45
C PHE A 87 -9.34 -13.73 0.87
N LYS A 88 -9.73 -14.56 -0.07
CA LYS A 88 -10.52 -15.75 0.22
C LYS A 88 -9.60 -16.95 0.34
N SER A 89 -9.98 -17.89 1.21
CA SER A 89 -9.24 -19.13 1.39
C SER A 89 -10.20 -20.29 1.57
N LYS A 90 -9.88 -21.42 0.95
CA LYS A 90 -10.63 -22.67 1.16
C LYS A 90 -10.36 -23.25 2.54
N ASP A 91 -9.22 -22.92 3.14
CA ASP A 91 -8.84 -23.33 4.48
C ASP A 91 -8.39 -22.09 5.27
N VAL A 92 -9.35 -21.26 5.64
CA VAL A 92 -9.10 -19.99 6.31
C VAL A 92 -8.46 -20.20 7.69
N GLN A 93 -8.75 -21.29 8.37
CA GLN A 93 -8.19 -21.62 9.68
C GLN A 93 -6.68 -21.82 9.56
N LYS A 94 -6.27 -22.63 8.60
CA LYS A 94 -4.84 -22.90 8.37
C LYS A 94 -4.09 -21.67 7.93
N ALA A 95 -4.67 -20.87 7.03
CA ALA A 95 -4.07 -19.62 6.57
C ALA A 95 -3.92 -18.65 7.74
N SER A 96 -4.95 -18.53 8.59
CA SER A 96 -4.90 -17.68 9.77
C SER A 96 -3.80 -18.12 10.74
N GLU A 97 -3.66 -19.42 10.96
CA GLU A 97 -2.62 -19.95 11.83
C GLU A 97 -1.21 -19.66 11.30
N LEU A 98 -1.01 -19.79 9.99
CA LEU A 98 0.26 -19.45 9.37
C LEU A 98 0.59 -17.98 9.55
N LEU A 99 -0.41 -17.10 9.47
CA LEU A 99 -0.22 -15.65 9.64
C LEU A 99 0.02 -15.24 11.10
N LYS A 100 -0.14 -16.12 12.07
CA LYS A 100 0.25 -15.87 13.46
C LYS A 100 1.76 -15.90 13.65
N ASP A 101 2.49 -16.53 12.74
CA ASP A 101 3.95 -16.47 12.72
C ASP A 101 4.35 -15.08 12.26
N GLU A 102 4.93 -14.28 13.16
CA GLU A 102 5.26 -12.88 12.90
C GLU A 102 6.26 -12.71 11.76
N GLU A 103 7.23 -13.60 11.63
CA GLU A 103 8.19 -13.54 10.52
C GLU A 103 7.52 -13.82 9.19
N LEU A 104 6.66 -14.81 9.14
CA LEU A 104 5.92 -15.17 7.94
C LEU A 104 4.95 -14.07 7.53
N LYS A 105 4.24 -13.50 8.51
CA LYS A 105 3.33 -12.37 8.29
C LYS A 105 4.08 -11.18 7.70
N LYS A 106 5.22 -10.82 8.30
CA LYS A 106 6.06 -9.73 7.82
C LYS A 106 6.54 -9.98 6.39
N PHE A 107 6.96 -11.19 6.11
CA PHE A 107 7.43 -11.57 4.78
C PHE A 107 6.30 -11.49 3.76
N PHE A 108 5.09 -11.98 4.13
CA PHE A 108 3.90 -11.90 3.28
C PHE A 108 3.53 -10.45 2.97
N VAL A 109 3.54 -9.58 3.99
CA VAL A 109 3.24 -8.16 3.83
C VAL A 109 4.25 -7.50 2.88
N GLU A 110 5.53 -7.72 3.10
CA GLU A 110 6.58 -7.08 2.29
C GLU A 110 6.64 -7.60 0.86
N LYS A 111 6.51 -8.91 0.67
CA LYS A 111 6.73 -9.52 -0.64
C LYS A 111 5.48 -9.70 -1.48
N GLN A 112 4.32 -9.78 -0.86
CA GLN A 112 3.09 -10.03 -1.59
C GLN A 112 2.09 -8.89 -1.48
N LEU A 113 1.71 -8.53 -0.27
CA LEU A 113 0.65 -7.55 -0.03
C LEU A 113 1.05 -6.17 -0.55
N ASN A 114 2.22 -5.67 -0.16
CA ASN A 114 2.69 -4.35 -0.59
C ASN A 114 2.88 -4.27 -2.10
N ARG A 115 3.39 -5.33 -2.73
CA ARG A 115 3.57 -5.35 -4.18
C ARG A 115 2.24 -5.31 -4.91
N THR A 116 1.26 -6.07 -4.43
CA THR A 116 -0.08 -6.06 -5.01
C THR A 116 -0.72 -4.69 -4.90
N LEU A 117 -0.65 -4.09 -3.71
CA LEU A 117 -1.24 -2.78 -3.47
C LEU A 117 -0.48 -1.66 -4.17
N TRP A 118 0.85 -1.76 -4.30
CA TRP A 118 1.63 -0.72 -4.96
C TRP A 118 1.22 -0.50 -6.41
N THR A 119 0.91 -1.56 -7.13
CA THR A 119 0.43 -1.45 -8.51
C THR A 119 -0.81 -0.56 -8.58
N ILE A 120 -1.73 -0.73 -7.64
CA ILE A 120 -2.98 0.05 -7.57
C ILE A 120 -2.69 1.47 -7.06
N LEU A 121 -1.90 1.59 -6.00
CA LEU A 121 -1.56 2.89 -5.39
C LEU A 121 -0.80 3.78 -6.36
N ARG A 122 0.10 3.21 -7.15
CA ARG A 122 0.87 3.95 -8.15
C ARG A 122 -0.07 4.67 -9.13
N GLY A 123 -1.06 3.96 -9.66
CA GLY A 123 -2.07 4.54 -10.54
C GLY A 123 -2.90 5.61 -9.85
N THR A 124 -3.31 5.36 -8.60
CA THR A 124 -4.08 6.31 -7.80
C THR A 124 -3.29 7.60 -7.55
N ILE A 125 -2.00 7.48 -7.24
CA ILE A 125 -1.12 8.63 -7.03
C ILE A 125 -0.96 9.43 -8.33
N MET A 126 -0.77 8.75 -9.47
CA MET A 126 -0.66 9.42 -10.76
C MET A 126 -1.93 10.21 -11.09
N ASP A 127 -3.10 9.63 -10.83
CA ASP A 127 -4.39 10.32 -11.00
C ASP A 127 -4.50 11.52 -10.07
N ALA A 128 -4.00 11.40 -8.83
CA ALA A 128 -4.00 12.50 -7.87
C ALA A 128 -3.17 13.69 -8.40
N PHE A 129 -1.97 13.43 -8.94
CA PHE A 129 -1.17 14.48 -9.56
C PHE A 129 -1.93 15.19 -10.67
N ASN A 130 -2.62 14.42 -11.51
CA ASN A 130 -3.42 14.99 -12.61
C ASN A 130 -4.58 15.84 -12.08
N ARG A 131 -5.31 15.37 -11.08
CA ARG A 131 -6.44 16.11 -10.49
C ARG A 131 -6.02 17.43 -9.89
N HIS A 132 -4.82 17.50 -9.33
CA HIS A 132 -4.29 18.72 -8.71
C HIS A 132 -3.42 19.53 -9.65
N SER A 133 -3.38 19.18 -10.94
CA SER A 133 -2.59 19.87 -11.96
C SER A 133 -1.11 20.00 -11.61
N LEU A 134 -0.59 18.97 -10.95
CA LEU A 134 0.83 18.92 -10.60
C LEU A 134 1.62 18.23 -11.72
N PRO A 135 2.87 18.67 -11.98
CA PRO A 135 3.72 17.99 -12.94
C PRO A 135 3.92 16.52 -12.53
N PRO A 136 3.86 15.57 -13.49
CA PRO A 136 4.01 14.16 -13.16
C PRO A 136 5.39 13.85 -12.59
N VAL A 137 5.42 12.90 -11.65
CA VAL A 137 6.63 12.41 -11.02
C VAL A 137 6.87 10.99 -11.47
N GLN A 138 8.12 10.61 -11.67
CA GLN A 138 8.46 9.24 -11.99
C GLN A 138 8.38 8.39 -10.72
N LEU A 139 7.39 7.50 -10.66
CA LEU A 139 7.20 6.59 -9.54
C LEU A 139 7.94 5.28 -9.80
N PRO A 140 8.52 4.65 -8.77
CA PRO A 140 9.18 3.36 -8.95
C PRO A 140 8.17 2.27 -9.32
N TRP A 141 8.63 1.23 -10.00
CA TRP A 141 7.79 0.07 -10.31
C TRP A 141 7.46 -0.75 -9.07
N ILE A 142 8.45 -0.87 -8.17
CA ILE A 142 8.33 -1.65 -6.93
C ILE A 142 8.83 -0.79 -5.77
N ILE A 143 8.10 -0.83 -4.71
CA ILE A 143 8.41 -0.05 -3.52
C ILE A 143 9.19 -0.87 -2.50
#